data_467fde8bb0ddb83d2ebf81fcda41793c
#
_entry.id   467fde8bb0ddb83d2ebf81fcda41793c
#
_cell.length_a   1.000
_cell.length_b   1.000
_cell.length_c   1.000
_cell.angle_alpha   90.00
_cell.angle_beta   90.00
_cell.angle_gamma   90.00
#
_symmetry.space_group_name_H-M   'P 1'
#
loop_
_entity.id
_entity.type
_entity.pdbx_description
1 polymer ?
#
loop_
_entity_poly.entity_id
_entity_poly.type
_entity_poly.pdbx_seq_one_letter_code
_entity_poly.pdbx_strand_id
1 'polypeptide(L)'
;MVDNINNSDLNRDPITGEPGSHPIGTAVGGMGGAAAGAAIGAIGGPLGMLIGGAIGAIAGGAAGHAAGEAIDPTIEDTYWNDTYSQTTYYKDGYDYTTDYQPAYAVGYANRAKYPAGTTFDSVESDLERSWHEVKGNSRLAWEDAKEAIRDGWDRTDARIAGQEYSPRLRTVDGYAEG
;
A
#
# COMPACT_ATOMS: atom_id res chain seq x y z
N MET A 1 -27.11 50.33 -1.56
CA MET A 1 -27.39 48.96 -1.11
C MET A 1 -26.64 48.10 -2.07
N VAL A 2 -25.48 47.59 -1.68
CA VAL A 2 -24.67 46.68 -2.48
C VAL A 2 -24.88 45.29 -1.88
N ASP A 3 -25.55 44.44 -2.65
CA ASP A 3 -25.76 43.04 -2.28
C ASP A 3 -24.41 42.34 -2.22
N ASN A 4 -24.10 41.92 -1.03
CA ASN A 4 -22.93 41.07 -0.75
C ASN A 4 -23.27 39.64 -1.21
N ILE A 5 -23.00 39.36 -2.49
CA ILE A 5 -23.14 38.02 -3.02
C ILE A 5 -22.07 37.16 -2.37
N ASN A 6 -22.48 36.37 -1.38
CA ASN A 6 -21.66 35.44 -0.68
C ASN A 6 -21.25 34.35 -1.66
N ASN A 7 -19.99 34.36 -2.09
CA ASN A 7 -19.41 33.46 -3.12
C ASN A 7 -19.40 31.98 -2.70
N SER A 8 -20.03 31.63 -1.60
CA SER A 8 -20.16 30.24 -1.07
C SER A 8 -21.26 29.42 -1.75
N ASP A 9 -22.12 30.05 -2.56
CA ASP A 9 -23.27 29.39 -3.19
C ASP A 9 -22.99 28.87 -4.62
N LEU A 10 -21.82 29.14 -5.17
CA LEU A 10 -21.52 28.93 -6.59
C LEU A 10 -21.07 27.50 -6.93
N ASN A 11 -20.98 26.59 -5.97
CA ASN A 11 -20.51 25.23 -6.25
C ASN A 11 -21.17 24.16 -5.36
N ARG A 12 -22.48 24.24 -5.23
CA ARG A 12 -23.27 23.17 -4.58
C ARG A 12 -23.78 22.19 -5.61
N ASP A 13 -23.70 20.91 -5.27
CA ASP A 13 -24.30 19.84 -6.08
C ASP A 13 -25.82 20.10 -6.20
N PRO A 14 -26.38 20.16 -7.40
CA PRO A 14 -27.79 20.48 -7.61
C PRO A 14 -28.76 19.40 -7.12
N ILE A 15 -28.28 18.22 -6.74
CA ILE A 15 -29.09 17.07 -6.28
C ILE A 15 -29.00 16.91 -4.76
N THR A 16 -27.82 17.04 -4.17
CA THR A 16 -27.57 16.80 -2.75
C THR A 16 -27.43 18.07 -1.92
N GLY A 17 -27.18 19.22 -2.56
CA GLY A 17 -26.94 20.50 -1.88
C GLY A 17 -25.60 20.61 -1.16
N GLU A 18 -24.75 19.59 -1.28
CA GLU A 18 -23.44 19.54 -0.64
C GLU A 18 -22.41 20.43 -1.37
N PRO A 19 -21.43 21.04 -0.66
CA PRO A 19 -20.40 21.84 -1.31
C PRO A 19 -19.55 20.95 -2.25
N GLY A 20 -19.40 21.34 -3.51
CA GLY A 20 -18.54 20.66 -4.46
C GLY A 20 -17.09 20.61 -3.98
N SER A 21 -16.38 19.53 -4.32
CA SER A 21 -15.02 19.24 -3.87
C SER A 21 -14.02 20.32 -4.29
N HIS A 22 -13.57 21.10 -3.32
CA HIS A 22 -12.41 21.97 -3.47
C HIS A 22 -11.10 21.16 -3.39
N PRO A 23 -9.97 21.64 -3.97
CA PRO A 23 -8.65 21.01 -3.80
C PRO A 23 -8.28 20.77 -2.32
N ILE A 24 -8.76 21.62 -1.41
CA ILE A 24 -8.62 21.45 0.04
C ILE A 24 -9.47 20.26 0.53
N GLY A 25 -10.65 20.02 -0.07
CA GLY A 25 -11.50 18.86 0.27
C GLY A 25 -10.85 17.54 -0.07
N THR A 26 -10.08 17.47 -1.17
CA THR A 26 -9.37 16.25 -1.57
C THR A 26 -8.25 15.91 -0.58
N ALA A 27 -7.51 16.92 -0.07
CA ALA A 27 -6.49 16.69 0.94
C ALA A 27 -7.11 16.26 2.29
N VAL A 28 -8.22 16.91 2.71
CA VAL A 28 -8.93 16.53 3.94
C VAL A 28 -9.65 15.20 3.76
N GLY A 29 -10.21 14.92 2.57
CA GLY A 29 -10.84 13.63 2.26
C GLY A 29 -9.84 12.48 2.30
N GLY A 30 -8.64 12.67 1.75
CA GLY A 30 -7.57 11.68 1.77
C GLY A 30 -7.09 11.36 3.19
N MET A 31 -6.89 12.37 4.03
CA MET A 31 -6.54 12.18 5.44
C MET A 31 -7.69 11.57 6.23
N GLY A 32 -8.93 11.99 5.99
CA GLY A 32 -10.12 11.44 6.62
C GLY A 32 -10.36 9.98 6.22
N GLY A 33 -10.18 9.66 4.94
CA GLY A 33 -10.28 8.31 4.39
C GLY A 33 -9.24 7.38 5.00
N ALA A 34 -7.97 7.82 5.11
CA ALA A 34 -6.91 7.05 5.74
C ALA A 34 -7.20 6.75 7.21
N ALA A 35 -7.68 7.75 7.96
CA ALA A 35 -8.04 7.58 9.37
C ALA A 35 -9.24 6.64 9.53
N ALA A 36 -10.26 6.76 8.72
CA ALA A 36 -11.43 5.89 8.75
C ALA A 36 -11.05 4.45 8.35
N GLY A 37 -10.26 4.28 7.29
CA GLY A 37 -9.76 2.98 6.86
C GLY A 37 -8.90 2.30 7.92
N ALA A 38 -7.99 3.04 8.57
CA ALA A 38 -7.19 2.52 9.66
C ALA A 38 -8.05 2.10 10.86
N ALA A 39 -9.10 2.88 11.18
CA ALA A 39 -10.01 2.55 12.27
C ALA A 39 -10.78 1.25 11.99
N ILE A 40 -11.26 1.06 10.74
CA ILE A 40 -11.91 -0.19 10.32
C ILE A 40 -10.91 -1.34 10.34
N GLY A 41 -9.69 -1.10 9.83
CA GLY A 41 -8.61 -2.07 9.81
C GLY A 41 -8.08 -2.48 11.20
N ALA A 42 -8.38 -1.71 12.25
CA ALA A 42 -7.90 -1.97 13.61
C ALA A 42 -8.30 -3.34 14.16
N ILE A 43 -9.41 -3.92 13.66
CA ILE A 43 -9.83 -5.28 14.02
C ILE A 43 -8.74 -6.30 13.65
N GLY A 44 -8.00 -6.07 12.58
CA GLY A 44 -6.85 -6.86 12.14
C GLY A 44 -5.52 -6.48 12.81
N GLY A 45 -5.56 -5.68 13.87
CA GLY A 45 -4.35 -5.22 14.56
C GLY A 45 -3.54 -4.19 13.75
N PRO A 46 -2.24 -3.99 14.10
CA PRO A 46 -1.38 -3.01 13.42
C PRO A 46 -1.26 -3.22 11.92
N LEU A 47 -1.22 -4.46 11.47
CA LEU A 47 -1.20 -4.80 10.04
C LEU A 47 -2.51 -4.40 9.35
N GLY A 48 -3.66 -4.71 9.96
CA GLY A 48 -4.96 -4.32 9.45
C GLY A 48 -5.11 -2.79 9.37
N MET A 49 -4.60 -2.06 10.36
CA MET A 49 -4.57 -0.59 10.33
C MET A 49 -3.72 -0.04 9.19
N LEU A 50 -2.56 -0.64 8.92
CA LEU A 50 -1.69 -0.24 7.82
C LEU A 50 -2.41 -0.40 6.48
N ILE A 51 -2.97 -1.58 6.23
CA ILE A 51 -3.69 -1.90 4.98
C ILE A 51 -4.95 -1.04 4.85
N GLY A 52 -5.75 -0.96 5.89
CA GLY A 52 -6.99 -0.18 5.89
C GLY A 52 -6.74 1.31 5.70
N GLY A 53 -5.68 1.84 6.33
CA GLY A 53 -5.25 3.22 6.15
C GLY A 53 -4.79 3.53 4.73
N ALA A 54 -4.09 2.61 4.08
CA ALA A 54 -3.68 2.75 2.68
C ALA A 54 -4.90 2.78 1.74
N ILE A 55 -5.83 1.82 1.89
CA ILE A 55 -7.07 1.76 1.11
C ILE A 55 -7.92 3.02 1.33
N GLY A 56 -8.06 3.46 2.58
CA GLY A 56 -8.81 4.64 2.94
C GLY A 56 -8.21 5.93 2.36
N ALA A 57 -6.88 6.05 2.31
CA ALA A 57 -6.21 7.18 1.67
C ALA A 57 -6.50 7.23 0.16
N ILE A 58 -6.54 6.09 -0.49
CA ILE A 58 -6.88 5.96 -1.91
C ILE A 58 -8.33 6.36 -2.14
N ALA A 59 -9.26 5.79 -1.37
CA ALA A 59 -10.69 6.08 -1.48
C ALA A 59 -11.00 7.55 -1.17
N GLY A 60 -10.23 8.18 -0.28
CA GLY A 60 -10.33 9.59 0.05
C GLY A 60 -9.65 10.54 -0.97
N GLY A 61 -9.04 10.01 -2.04
CA GLY A 61 -8.44 10.78 -3.12
C GLY A 61 -7.05 11.34 -2.84
N ALA A 62 -6.36 10.90 -1.78
CA ALA A 62 -4.99 11.34 -1.47
C ALA A 62 -3.96 10.72 -2.43
N ALA A 63 -4.23 9.52 -2.91
CA ALA A 63 -3.47 8.86 -3.96
C ALA A 63 -4.27 8.96 -5.27
N GLY A 64 -3.68 9.34 -6.37
CA GLY A 64 -4.37 9.44 -7.67
C GLY A 64 -5.04 8.10 -8.07
N HIS A 65 -5.94 8.15 -9.05
CA HIS A 65 -6.71 6.99 -9.54
C HIS A 65 -5.84 5.76 -9.81
N ALA A 66 -4.65 5.93 -10.44
CA ALA A 66 -3.75 4.82 -10.76
C ALA A 66 -3.27 4.04 -9.52
N ALA A 67 -3.03 4.73 -8.40
CA ALA A 67 -2.64 4.08 -7.15
C ALA A 67 -3.82 3.30 -6.52
N GLY A 68 -5.06 3.79 -6.72
CA GLY A 68 -6.26 3.12 -6.22
C GLY A 68 -6.53 1.79 -6.88
N GLU A 69 -6.32 1.71 -8.19
CA GLU A 69 -6.49 0.47 -8.96
C GLU A 69 -5.31 -0.51 -8.78
N ALA A 70 -4.14 0.00 -8.38
CA ALA A 70 -2.93 -0.81 -8.24
C ALA A 70 -2.88 -1.60 -6.93
N ILE A 71 -3.71 -1.25 -5.92
CA ILE A 71 -3.68 -1.91 -4.62
C ILE A 71 -4.99 -2.64 -4.35
N ASP A 72 -4.96 -3.93 -4.60
CA ASP A 72 -5.94 -4.87 -4.09
C ASP A 72 -5.23 -5.81 -3.12
N PRO A 73 -5.40 -5.65 -1.81
CA PRO A 73 -4.72 -6.47 -0.82
C PRO A 73 -4.99 -7.96 -0.97
N THR A 74 -6.16 -8.33 -1.48
CA THR A 74 -6.53 -9.74 -1.68
C THR A 74 -5.73 -10.34 -2.85
N ILE A 75 -5.58 -9.58 -3.93
CA ILE A 75 -4.77 -9.98 -5.09
C ILE A 75 -3.30 -10.05 -4.69
N GLU A 76 -2.80 -9.05 -3.97
CA GLU A 76 -1.41 -9.04 -3.49
C GLU A 76 -1.14 -10.22 -2.53
N ASP A 77 -2.04 -10.46 -1.59
CA ASP A 77 -1.91 -11.55 -0.62
C ASP A 77 -1.89 -12.92 -1.31
N THR A 78 -2.81 -13.15 -2.25
CA THR A 78 -2.85 -14.39 -3.03
C THR A 78 -1.57 -14.59 -3.84
N TYR A 79 -1.14 -13.56 -4.55
CA TYR A 79 0.06 -13.62 -5.37
C TYR A 79 1.32 -13.95 -4.55
N TRP A 80 1.50 -13.27 -3.41
CA TRP A 80 2.68 -13.48 -2.58
C TRP A 80 2.63 -14.80 -1.83
N ASN A 81 1.45 -15.25 -1.40
CA ASN A 81 1.28 -16.58 -0.81
C ASN A 81 1.71 -17.71 -1.74
N ASP A 82 1.44 -17.57 -3.04
CA ASP A 82 1.82 -18.56 -4.06
C ASP A 82 3.31 -18.44 -4.45
N THR A 83 3.93 -17.28 -4.24
CA THR A 83 5.25 -16.96 -4.79
C THR A 83 6.37 -16.95 -3.76
N TYR A 84 6.09 -16.59 -2.50
CA TYR A 84 7.11 -16.30 -1.47
C TYR A 84 8.15 -17.40 -1.28
N SER A 85 7.74 -18.66 -1.32
CA SER A 85 8.63 -19.80 -1.10
C SER A 85 9.63 -20.05 -2.23
N GLN A 86 9.40 -19.40 -3.38
CA GLN A 86 10.26 -19.49 -4.57
C GLN A 86 11.25 -18.32 -4.65
N THR A 87 11.13 -17.31 -3.77
CA THR A 87 11.98 -16.13 -3.79
C THR A 87 13.40 -16.44 -3.31
N THR A 88 14.37 -15.63 -3.77
CA THR A 88 15.79 -15.78 -3.39
C THR A 88 16.06 -15.58 -1.90
N TYR A 89 15.18 -14.85 -1.22
CA TYR A 89 15.28 -14.52 0.21
C TYR A 89 14.39 -15.40 1.11
N TYR A 90 13.75 -16.41 0.56
CA TYR A 90 12.95 -17.33 1.37
C TYR A 90 13.84 -18.13 2.34
N LYS A 91 13.37 -18.25 3.57
CA LYS A 91 13.98 -19.06 4.62
C LYS A 91 13.17 -20.32 4.89
N ASP A 92 13.79 -21.48 4.84
CA ASP A 92 13.12 -22.75 5.08
C ASP A 92 12.49 -22.79 6.48
N GLY A 93 11.24 -23.25 6.54
CA GLY A 93 10.49 -23.35 7.80
C GLY A 93 9.87 -22.02 8.26
N TYR A 94 9.94 -20.96 7.46
CA TYR A 94 9.22 -19.72 7.68
C TYR A 94 7.87 -19.78 6.97
N ASP A 95 6.84 -19.26 7.66
CA ASP A 95 5.44 -19.32 7.24
C ASP A 95 5.02 -18.03 6.54
N TYR A 96 4.17 -18.18 5.50
CA TYR A 96 3.70 -17.00 4.79
C TYR A 96 2.94 -16.05 5.70
N THR A 97 1.88 -16.54 6.33
CA THR A 97 0.93 -15.71 7.09
C THR A 97 1.58 -15.01 8.27
N THR A 98 2.48 -15.73 8.97
CA THR A 98 3.12 -15.21 10.17
C THR A 98 4.34 -14.35 9.85
N ASP A 99 5.19 -14.82 8.92
CA ASP A 99 6.52 -14.23 8.72
C ASP A 99 6.56 -13.25 7.53
N TYR A 100 6.04 -13.65 6.36
CA TYR A 100 6.21 -12.89 5.12
C TYR A 100 5.07 -11.94 4.78
N GLN A 101 3.83 -12.31 5.06
CA GLN A 101 2.65 -11.49 4.77
C GLN A 101 2.77 -10.06 5.31
N PRO A 102 3.18 -9.84 6.58
CA PRO A 102 3.37 -8.47 7.08
C PRO A 102 4.43 -7.69 6.32
N ALA A 103 5.48 -8.36 5.83
CA ALA A 103 6.54 -7.70 5.08
C ALA A 103 6.05 -7.23 3.71
N TYR A 104 5.41 -8.10 2.92
CA TYR A 104 4.81 -7.68 1.66
C TYR A 104 3.79 -6.57 1.84
N ALA A 105 2.97 -6.66 2.90
CA ALA A 105 1.97 -5.63 3.20
C ALA A 105 2.60 -4.26 3.51
N VAL A 106 3.73 -4.21 4.21
CA VAL A 106 4.49 -2.96 4.39
C VAL A 106 4.88 -2.38 3.05
N GLY A 107 5.33 -3.20 2.10
CA GLY A 107 5.73 -2.77 0.77
C GLY A 107 4.56 -2.15 0.00
N TYR A 108 3.53 -2.93 -0.30
CA TYR A 108 2.44 -2.47 -1.16
C TYR A 108 1.59 -1.37 -0.50
N ALA A 109 1.31 -1.45 0.79
CA ALA A 109 0.50 -0.45 1.46
C ALA A 109 1.21 0.90 1.64
N ASN A 110 2.53 0.89 1.85
CA ASN A 110 3.27 2.15 1.94
C ASN A 110 3.52 2.77 0.56
N ARG A 111 3.79 1.96 -0.51
CA ARG A 111 3.98 2.52 -1.86
C ARG A 111 2.85 3.45 -2.27
N ALA A 112 1.60 3.11 -1.91
CA ALA A 112 0.43 3.94 -2.17
C ALA A 112 0.45 5.33 -1.53
N LYS A 113 1.18 5.48 -0.45
CA LYS A 113 1.22 6.76 0.31
C LYS A 113 2.18 7.77 -0.29
N TYR A 114 3.05 7.33 -1.20
CA TYR A 114 4.10 8.17 -1.77
C TYR A 114 3.79 8.57 -3.21
N PRO A 115 4.22 9.76 -3.64
CA PRO A 115 4.07 10.21 -5.02
C PRO A 115 4.76 9.27 -6.03
N ALA A 116 4.33 9.35 -7.29
CA ALA A 116 5.02 8.65 -8.38
C ALA A 116 6.50 9.07 -8.45
N GLY A 117 7.38 8.11 -8.74
CA GLY A 117 8.82 8.33 -8.80
C GLY A 117 9.55 8.32 -7.46
N THR A 118 8.84 8.15 -6.33
CA THR A 118 9.51 7.90 -5.05
C THR A 118 10.19 6.54 -5.09
N THR A 119 11.49 6.50 -4.83
CA THR A 119 12.26 5.24 -4.81
C THR A 119 12.20 4.60 -3.43
N PHE A 120 12.26 3.28 -3.38
CA PHE A 120 12.33 2.52 -2.12
C PHE A 120 13.43 3.04 -1.20
N ASP A 121 14.64 3.26 -1.74
CA ASP A 121 15.81 3.66 -0.96
C ASP A 121 15.65 5.04 -0.32
N SER A 122 14.86 5.93 -0.95
CA SER A 122 14.59 7.28 -0.39
C SER A 122 13.71 7.26 0.85
N VAL A 123 12.96 6.18 1.07
CA VAL A 123 12.01 6.03 2.17
C VAL A 123 12.29 4.79 3.04
N GLU A 124 13.45 4.15 2.85
CA GLU A 124 13.82 2.90 3.53
C GLU A 124 13.67 3.00 5.05
N SER A 125 14.11 4.08 5.66
CA SER A 125 13.99 4.27 7.12
C SER A 125 12.54 4.38 7.62
N ASP A 126 11.63 4.90 6.79
CA ASP A 126 10.21 4.95 7.11
C ASP A 126 9.56 3.58 6.98
N LEU A 127 9.99 2.80 5.98
CA LEU A 127 9.55 1.41 5.80
C LEU A 127 10.04 0.51 6.93
N GLU A 128 11.29 0.69 7.39
CA GLU A 128 11.83 -0.02 8.55
C GLU A 128 11.03 0.27 9.82
N ARG A 129 10.68 1.54 10.06
CA ARG A 129 9.83 1.92 11.18
C ARG A 129 8.45 1.26 11.08
N SER A 130 7.84 1.33 9.90
CA SER A 130 6.56 0.69 9.64
C SER A 130 6.62 -0.83 9.87
N TRP A 131 7.71 -1.47 9.44
CA TRP A 131 7.96 -2.89 9.70
C TRP A 131 7.94 -3.21 11.19
N HIS A 132 8.71 -2.48 11.99
CA HIS A 132 8.76 -2.70 13.43
C HIS A 132 7.41 -2.52 14.14
N GLU A 133 6.53 -1.66 13.61
CA GLU A 133 5.19 -1.44 14.14
C GLU A 133 4.22 -2.57 13.81
N VAL A 134 4.35 -3.20 12.63
CA VAL A 134 3.33 -4.14 12.13
C VAL A 134 3.78 -5.59 12.03
N LYS A 135 5.06 -5.90 12.19
CA LYS A 135 5.60 -7.25 12.02
C LYS A 135 4.97 -8.31 12.93
N GLY A 136 4.37 -7.89 14.05
CA GLY A 136 3.72 -8.81 14.99
C GLY A 136 4.63 -9.95 15.43
N ASN A 137 4.22 -11.18 15.16
CA ASN A 137 4.96 -12.40 15.50
C ASN A 137 5.96 -12.85 14.42
N SER A 138 6.18 -12.05 13.38
CA SER A 138 7.15 -12.39 12.34
C SER A 138 8.55 -12.55 12.92
N ARG A 139 9.20 -13.64 12.55
CA ARG A 139 10.59 -13.97 12.93
C ARG A 139 11.62 -13.29 12.06
N LEU A 140 11.21 -12.62 10.96
CA LEU A 140 12.12 -11.92 10.08
C LEU A 140 12.74 -10.72 10.80
N ALA A 141 14.06 -10.61 10.74
CA ALA A 141 14.76 -9.37 11.05
C ALA A 141 14.56 -8.37 9.91
N TRP A 142 14.87 -7.10 10.13
CA TRP A 142 14.75 -6.07 9.08
C TRP A 142 15.46 -6.44 7.79
N GLU A 143 16.71 -6.87 7.86
CA GLU A 143 17.51 -7.22 6.69
C GLU A 143 16.90 -8.34 5.84
N ASP A 144 16.16 -9.25 6.47
CA ASP A 144 15.45 -10.34 5.77
C ASP A 144 14.08 -9.87 5.24
N ALA A 145 13.35 -9.10 6.05
CA ALA A 145 12.05 -8.55 5.68
C ALA A 145 12.16 -7.51 4.57
N LYS A 146 13.25 -6.74 4.54
CA LYS A 146 13.52 -5.67 3.57
C LYS A 146 13.37 -6.14 2.12
N GLU A 147 13.82 -7.34 1.80
CA GLU A 147 13.71 -7.87 0.44
C GLU A 147 12.25 -8.15 0.06
N ALA A 148 11.45 -8.72 0.97
CA ALA A 148 10.03 -8.94 0.75
C ALA A 148 9.25 -7.62 0.69
N ILE A 149 9.61 -6.64 1.53
CA ILE A 149 9.04 -5.30 1.51
C ILE A 149 9.35 -4.60 0.18
N ARG A 150 10.59 -4.72 -0.31
CA ARG A 150 11.00 -4.17 -1.61
C ARG A 150 10.22 -4.81 -2.75
N ASP A 151 10.04 -6.11 -2.75
CA ASP A 151 9.27 -6.80 -3.78
C ASP A 151 7.79 -6.38 -3.77
N GLY A 152 7.17 -6.21 -2.61
CA GLY A 152 5.81 -5.67 -2.49
C GLY A 152 5.71 -4.23 -3.00
N TRP A 153 6.71 -3.40 -2.72
CA TRP A 153 6.82 -2.04 -3.24
C TRP A 153 6.97 -2.00 -4.75
N ASP A 154 7.96 -2.72 -5.29
CA ASP A 154 8.32 -2.71 -6.72
C ASP A 154 7.17 -3.25 -7.58
N ARG A 155 6.47 -4.31 -7.11
CA ARG A 155 5.29 -4.83 -7.79
C ARG A 155 4.17 -3.80 -7.84
N THR A 156 3.92 -3.10 -6.76
CA THR A 156 2.90 -2.03 -6.73
C THR A 156 3.29 -0.87 -7.63
N ASP A 157 4.56 -0.49 -7.64
CA ASP A 157 5.08 0.56 -8.52
C ASP A 157 4.93 0.19 -10.00
N ALA A 158 5.26 -1.03 -10.36
CA ALA A 158 5.06 -1.55 -11.71
C ALA A 158 3.58 -1.53 -12.13
N ARG A 159 2.66 -1.95 -11.24
CA ARG A 159 1.21 -1.89 -11.51
C ARG A 159 0.71 -0.46 -11.70
N ILE A 160 1.16 0.48 -10.88
CA ILE A 160 0.85 1.92 -11.06
C ILE A 160 1.34 2.42 -12.42
N ALA A 161 2.50 1.95 -12.87
CA ALA A 161 3.08 2.29 -14.16
C ALA A 161 2.49 1.51 -15.35
N GLY A 162 1.58 0.55 -15.10
CA GLY A 162 1.05 -0.34 -16.14
C GLY A 162 2.09 -1.31 -16.72
N GLN A 163 3.08 -1.68 -15.92
CA GLN A 163 4.19 -2.56 -16.29
C GLN A 163 4.04 -3.95 -15.67
N GLU A 164 4.62 -4.95 -16.30
CA GLU A 164 4.73 -6.27 -15.70
C GLU A 164 5.85 -6.29 -14.65
N TYR A 165 5.59 -7.00 -13.55
CA TYR A 165 6.55 -7.22 -12.49
C TYR A 165 7.03 -8.66 -12.49
N SER A 166 8.35 -8.85 -12.34
CA SER A 166 8.97 -10.17 -12.15
C SER A 166 9.63 -10.24 -10.79
N PRO A 167 9.19 -11.15 -9.91
CA PRO A 167 9.79 -11.33 -8.58
C PRO A 167 11.20 -11.90 -8.68
N ARG A 168 11.98 -11.69 -7.63
CA ARG A 168 13.34 -12.26 -7.50
C ARG A 168 13.27 -13.73 -7.12
N LEU A 169 13.14 -14.62 -8.12
CA LEU A 169 13.01 -16.06 -7.90
C LEU A 169 14.37 -16.75 -7.83
N ARG A 170 14.41 -17.84 -7.07
CA ARG A 170 15.54 -18.77 -7.07
C ARG A 170 15.68 -19.40 -8.45
N THR A 171 16.88 -19.40 -9.01
CA THR A 171 17.19 -20.23 -10.16
C THR A 171 17.21 -21.70 -9.68
N VAL A 172 16.35 -22.51 -10.26
CA VAL A 172 16.43 -23.98 -10.06
C VAL A 172 17.57 -24.46 -10.96
N ASP A 173 18.81 -24.39 -10.46
CA ASP A 173 19.93 -25.06 -11.13
C ASP A 173 19.68 -26.57 -11.03
N GLY A 174 19.24 -27.20 -12.10
CA GLY A 174 19.09 -28.66 -12.11
C GLY A 174 18.16 -29.27 -13.14
N TYR A 175 18.14 -28.81 -14.39
CA TYR A 175 17.92 -29.71 -15.50
C TYR A 175 19.13 -29.66 -16.41
N ALA A 176 20.19 -30.39 -16.03
CA ALA A 176 21.15 -30.87 -16.99
C ALA A 176 20.37 -31.85 -17.90
N GLU A 177 20.16 -31.47 -19.14
CA GLU A 177 19.72 -32.37 -20.17
C GLU A 177 20.79 -33.49 -20.30
N GLY A 178 20.40 -34.71 -20.00
CA GLY A 178 21.12 -35.91 -20.34
C GLY A 178 20.52 -36.55 -21.59
#